data_f55fd262afd3544e5bce36239869a3f7
#
_entry.id   f55fd262afd3544e5bce36239869a3f7
#
_cell.length_a   1.000
_cell.length_b   1.000
_cell.length_c   1.000
_cell.angle_alpha   90.00
_cell.angle_beta   90.00
_cell.angle_gamma   90.00
#
_symmetry.space_group_name_H-M   'P 1'
#
loop_
_entity.id
_entity.type
_entity.pdbx_description
1 polymer ?
#
loop_
_entity_poly.entity_id
_entity_poly.type
_entity_poly.pdbx_seq_one_letter_code
_entity_poly.pdbx_strand_id
1 'polypeptide(L)'
;MKKTVIAYWLIPAEPARTFFERTIVDLAQRYGAPVFEPHMTIYVGSDRTDAAEEIIVKAVSCCRPIEVKTLGVRHCGEFIKTLFVQFALNRKLERLNEMIRSAAQDSSNYQLKPHMSLLYKKMSVLARRQLAGSIEVPFSDVTFDSIKAVRCASPTKRRSDVEAWHVVARKSLDE
;
A
#
# COMPACT_ATOMS: atom_id res chain seq x y z
N MET A 1 -21.71 4.77 5.83
CA MET A 1 -20.97 5.59 6.82
C MET A 1 -19.48 5.34 6.63
N LYS A 2 -18.63 6.37 6.61
CA LYS A 2 -17.16 6.18 6.65
C LYS A 2 -16.73 5.80 8.05
N LYS A 3 -15.89 4.78 8.16
CA LYS A 3 -15.23 4.40 9.41
C LYS A 3 -13.79 4.87 9.37
N THR A 4 -13.22 5.20 10.50
CA THR A 4 -11.77 5.38 10.64
C THR A 4 -11.13 4.03 10.92
N VAL A 5 -10.03 3.74 10.25
CA VAL A 5 -9.28 2.48 10.34
C VAL A 5 -7.79 2.77 10.40
N ILE A 6 -7.01 1.79 10.81
CA ILE A 6 -5.55 1.79 10.65
C ILE A 6 -5.20 0.83 9.51
N ALA A 7 -4.52 1.36 8.50
CA ALA A 7 -3.91 0.58 7.43
C ALA A 7 -2.41 0.43 7.72
N TYR A 8 -1.90 -0.79 7.59
CA TYR A 8 -0.48 -1.10 7.77
C TYR A 8 0.15 -1.26 6.39
N TRP A 9 1.12 -0.41 6.08
CA TRP A 9 1.75 -0.30 4.78
C TRP A 9 3.19 -0.75 4.80
N LEU A 10 3.59 -1.61 3.89
CA LEU A 10 4.99 -1.81 3.53
C LEU A 10 5.43 -0.73 2.55
N ILE A 11 6.60 -0.16 2.79
CA ILE A 11 7.20 0.88 1.96
C ILE A 11 8.36 0.28 1.20
N PRO A 12 8.45 0.50 -0.14
CA PRO A 12 9.54 -0.02 -0.93
C PRO A 12 10.88 0.63 -0.55
N ALA A 13 11.94 -0.17 -0.61
CA ALA A 13 13.32 0.29 -0.48
C ALA A 13 13.82 0.95 -1.77
N GLU A 14 14.94 1.67 -1.69
CA GLU A 14 15.62 2.17 -2.89
C GLU A 14 16.22 1.01 -3.72
N PRO A 15 16.30 1.13 -5.05
CA PRO A 15 15.91 2.29 -5.89
C PRO A 15 14.43 2.29 -6.29
N ALA A 16 13.67 1.25 -5.97
CA ALA A 16 12.27 1.12 -6.37
C ALA A 16 11.39 2.24 -5.79
N ARG A 17 11.67 2.67 -4.56
CA ARG A 17 10.95 3.76 -3.91
C ARG A 17 10.97 5.04 -4.74
N THR A 18 12.13 5.52 -5.12
CA THR A 18 12.28 6.74 -5.96
C THR A 18 11.58 6.59 -7.31
N PHE A 19 11.67 5.42 -7.94
CA PHE A 19 10.97 5.15 -9.20
C PHE A 19 9.46 5.30 -9.05
N PHE A 20 8.87 4.67 -8.05
CA PHE A 20 7.43 4.71 -7.84
C PHE A 20 6.93 6.07 -7.37
N GLU A 21 7.69 6.79 -6.55
CA GLU A 21 7.37 8.17 -6.15
C GLU A 21 7.28 9.09 -7.39
N ARG A 22 8.26 9.04 -8.28
CA ARG A 22 8.24 9.81 -9.53
C ARG A 22 7.07 9.42 -10.43
N THR A 23 6.82 8.13 -10.58
CA THR A 23 5.70 7.63 -11.40
C THR A 23 4.36 8.13 -10.86
N ILE A 24 4.14 8.08 -9.55
CA ILE A 24 2.92 8.58 -8.91
C ILE A 24 2.77 10.09 -9.11
N VAL A 25 3.85 10.87 -8.92
CA VAL A 25 3.83 12.32 -9.12
C VAL A 25 3.52 12.69 -10.58
N ASP A 26 4.17 12.05 -11.54
CA ASP A 26 3.96 12.30 -12.97
C ASP A 26 2.51 11.98 -13.39
N LEU A 27 1.98 10.84 -12.95
CA LEU A 27 0.59 10.47 -13.21
C LEU A 27 -0.39 11.40 -12.52
N ALA A 28 -0.14 11.78 -11.27
CA ALA A 28 -0.98 12.71 -10.54
C ALA A 28 -1.05 14.09 -11.21
N GLN A 29 0.07 14.60 -11.68
CA GLN A 29 0.13 15.87 -12.41
C GLN A 29 -0.61 15.79 -13.75
N ARG A 30 -0.38 14.72 -14.52
CA ARG A 30 -1.00 14.51 -15.84
C ARG A 30 -2.51 14.36 -15.77
N TYR A 31 -3.03 13.69 -14.76
CA TYR A 31 -4.46 13.36 -14.65
C TYR A 31 -5.21 14.14 -13.58
N GLY A 32 -4.57 15.10 -12.92
CA GLY A 32 -5.19 15.88 -11.84
C GLY A 32 -5.62 14.98 -10.65
N ALA A 33 -4.79 14.00 -10.29
CA ALA A 33 -5.04 13.06 -9.23
C ALA A 33 -4.29 13.44 -7.92
N PRO A 34 -4.65 12.88 -6.76
CA PRO A 34 -3.87 13.08 -5.54
C PRO A 34 -2.50 12.39 -5.65
N VAL A 35 -1.48 13.02 -5.03
CA VAL A 35 -0.18 12.40 -4.79
C VAL A 35 -0.23 11.63 -3.48
N PHE A 36 0.40 10.47 -3.43
CA PHE A 36 0.52 9.64 -2.23
C PHE A 36 1.84 8.88 -2.23
N GLU A 37 2.26 8.43 -1.06
CA GLU A 37 3.47 7.62 -0.90
C GLU A 37 3.27 6.21 -1.48
N PRO A 38 4.23 5.67 -2.24
CA PRO A 38 4.14 4.29 -2.73
C PRO A 38 4.13 3.30 -1.57
N HIS A 39 3.14 2.43 -1.54
CA HIS A 39 2.95 1.46 -0.45
C HIS A 39 2.19 0.22 -0.88
N MET A 40 2.43 -0.87 -0.19
CA MET A 40 1.64 -2.09 -0.25
C MET A 40 0.88 -2.25 1.08
N THR A 41 -0.44 -2.29 1.04
CA THR A 41 -1.24 -2.53 2.25
C THR A 41 -1.17 -4.00 2.64
N ILE A 42 -0.68 -4.26 3.84
CA ILE A 42 -0.55 -5.61 4.41
C ILE A 42 -1.77 -5.99 5.25
N TYR A 43 -2.33 -5.04 5.98
CA TYR A 43 -3.47 -5.26 6.83
C TYR A 43 -4.27 -3.97 7.03
N VAL A 44 -5.57 -4.11 7.21
CA VAL A 44 -6.45 -3.00 7.62
C VAL A 44 -7.28 -3.46 8.81
N GLY A 45 -7.12 -2.78 9.91
CA GLY A 45 -7.81 -3.08 11.17
C GLY A 45 -8.61 -1.91 11.69
N SER A 46 -9.20 -2.08 12.88
CA SER A 46 -9.93 -1.03 13.58
C SER A 46 -9.03 0.15 13.98
N ASP A 47 -9.61 1.31 14.26
CA ASP A 47 -8.89 2.51 14.71
C ASP A 47 -8.29 2.30 16.11
N ARG A 48 -7.10 1.74 16.15
CA ARG A 48 -6.26 1.51 17.32
C ARG A 48 -5.02 2.40 17.28
N THR A 49 -5.23 3.71 17.07
CA THR A 49 -4.13 4.70 17.00
C THR A 49 -3.26 4.66 18.24
N ASP A 50 -3.84 4.46 19.41
CA ASP A 50 -3.18 4.32 20.71
C ASP A 50 -2.22 3.13 20.80
N ALA A 51 -2.48 2.06 20.06
CA ALA A 51 -1.71 0.83 20.09
C ALA A 51 -0.88 0.59 18.81
N ALA A 52 -0.98 1.49 17.82
CA ALA A 52 -0.40 1.26 16.49
C ALA A 52 1.12 1.02 16.52
N GLU A 53 1.84 1.76 17.35
CA GLU A 53 3.28 1.59 17.51
C GLU A 53 3.63 0.24 18.13
N GLU A 54 2.94 -0.15 19.20
CA GLU A 54 3.14 -1.45 19.86
C GLU A 54 2.82 -2.61 18.91
N ILE A 55 1.76 -2.49 18.12
CA ILE A 55 1.38 -3.49 17.11
C ILE A 55 2.51 -3.67 16.09
N ILE A 56 3.05 -2.57 15.55
CA ILE A 56 4.16 -2.64 14.60
C ILE A 56 5.39 -3.27 15.25
N VAL A 57 5.78 -2.82 16.43
CA VAL A 57 6.96 -3.32 17.14
C VAL A 57 6.85 -4.84 17.36
N LYS A 58 5.70 -5.33 17.82
CA LYS A 58 5.47 -6.77 18.00
C LYS A 58 5.52 -7.54 16.67
N ALA A 59 4.88 -6.99 15.63
CA ALA A 59 4.77 -7.68 14.34
C ALA A 59 6.11 -7.79 13.61
N VAL A 60 7.03 -6.81 13.77
CA VAL A 60 8.27 -6.77 12.99
C VAL A 60 9.54 -6.99 13.81
N SER A 61 9.44 -7.37 15.09
CA SER A 61 10.58 -7.54 15.99
C SER A 61 11.67 -8.51 15.47
N CYS A 62 11.34 -9.38 14.53
CA CYS A 62 12.26 -10.32 13.89
C CYS A 62 12.03 -10.36 12.36
N CYS A 63 11.49 -9.28 11.80
CA CYS A 63 11.15 -9.23 10.37
C CYS A 63 12.26 -8.53 9.60
N ARG A 64 12.91 -9.26 8.69
CA ARG A 64 13.88 -8.70 7.74
C ARG A 64 13.16 -8.06 6.54
N PRO A 65 13.84 -7.20 5.76
CA PRO A 65 13.30 -6.71 4.49
C PRO A 65 12.69 -7.82 3.64
N ILE A 66 11.56 -7.54 3.03
CA ILE A 66 10.78 -8.53 2.27
C ILE A 66 10.91 -8.24 0.79
N GLU A 67 11.50 -9.18 0.06
CA GLU A 67 11.55 -9.15 -1.40
C GLU A 67 10.31 -9.82 -1.98
N VAL A 68 9.65 -9.15 -2.95
CA VAL A 68 8.40 -9.58 -3.53
C VAL A 68 8.44 -9.45 -5.05
N LYS A 69 8.11 -10.54 -5.76
CA LYS A 69 8.10 -10.59 -7.22
C LYS A 69 7.00 -9.72 -7.81
N THR A 70 7.33 -8.92 -8.82
CA THR A 70 6.36 -8.14 -9.60
C THR A 70 5.66 -9.02 -10.65
N LEU A 71 4.37 -8.82 -10.83
CA LEU A 71 3.55 -9.51 -11.83
C LEU A 71 3.05 -8.56 -12.94
N GLY A 72 3.58 -7.33 -12.96
CA GLY A 72 3.27 -6.32 -13.95
C GLY A 72 2.18 -5.34 -13.52
N VAL A 73 1.92 -4.38 -14.40
CA VAL A 73 0.94 -3.32 -14.18
C VAL A 73 -0.45 -3.81 -14.57
N ARG A 74 -1.41 -3.52 -13.71
CA ARG A 74 -2.82 -3.87 -13.86
C ARG A 74 -3.70 -2.63 -13.66
N HIS A 75 -4.98 -2.75 -13.98
CA HIS A 75 -5.97 -1.69 -13.77
C HIS A 75 -7.32 -2.26 -13.30
N CYS A 76 -8.08 -1.45 -12.58
CA CYS A 76 -9.46 -1.78 -12.24
C CYS A 76 -10.34 -0.51 -12.14
N GLY A 77 -11.64 -0.68 -11.91
CA GLY A 77 -12.61 0.44 -11.84
C GLY A 77 -12.69 1.14 -10.50
N GLU A 78 -11.97 0.67 -9.49
CA GLU A 78 -11.99 1.27 -8.17
C GLU A 78 -11.09 2.52 -8.11
N PHE A 79 -11.54 3.57 -7.44
CA PHE A 79 -10.80 4.83 -7.32
C PHE A 79 -9.38 4.66 -6.80
N ILE A 80 -9.21 3.86 -5.74
CA ILE A 80 -7.90 3.62 -5.09
C ILE A 80 -7.06 2.53 -5.75
N LYS A 81 -7.53 1.98 -6.87
CA LYS A 81 -6.89 0.87 -7.57
C LYS A 81 -7.00 1.01 -9.09
N THR A 82 -7.09 2.24 -9.55
CA THR A 82 -7.25 2.54 -10.99
C THR A 82 -6.13 1.97 -11.81
N LEU A 83 -4.90 2.16 -11.36
CA LEU A 83 -3.66 1.64 -11.94
C LEU A 83 -2.75 1.17 -10.80
N PHE A 84 -2.22 -0.03 -10.89
CA PHE A 84 -1.41 -0.61 -9.82
C PHE A 84 -0.42 -1.65 -10.33
N VAL A 85 0.64 -1.84 -9.59
CA VAL A 85 1.56 -2.98 -9.74
C VAL A 85 1.01 -4.15 -8.93
N GLN A 86 0.82 -5.28 -9.59
CA GLN A 86 0.46 -6.55 -8.94
C GLN A 86 1.73 -7.25 -8.48
N PHE A 87 1.72 -7.77 -7.26
CA PHE A 87 2.80 -8.58 -6.70
C PHE A 87 2.36 -10.02 -6.43
N ALA A 88 3.32 -10.94 -6.43
CA ALA A 88 3.08 -12.31 -6.03
C ALA A 88 2.91 -12.41 -4.52
N LEU A 89 1.93 -13.16 -4.07
CA LEU A 89 1.81 -13.53 -2.67
C LEU A 89 2.95 -14.50 -2.30
N ASN A 90 3.59 -14.27 -1.16
CA ASN A 90 4.61 -15.17 -0.63
C ASN A 90 4.45 -15.38 0.88
N ARG A 91 5.10 -16.40 1.42
CA ARG A 91 5.01 -16.78 2.84
C ARG A 91 5.43 -15.67 3.81
N LYS A 92 6.38 -14.81 3.41
CA LYS A 92 6.82 -13.70 4.28
C LYS A 92 5.72 -12.64 4.43
N LEU A 93 5.03 -12.31 3.34
CA LEU A 93 3.88 -11.39 3.36
C LEU A 93 2.71 -11.97 4.17
N GLU A 94 2.39 -13.25 3.95
CA GLU A 94 1.34 -13.95 4.72
C GLU A 94 1.64 -13.94 6.22
N ARG A 95 2.88 -14.29 6.58
CA ARG A 95 3.32 -14.28 7.98
C ARG A 95 3.23 -12.89 8.60
N LEU A 96 3.68 -11.85 7.90
CA LEU A 96 3.58 -10.48 8.40
C LEU A 96 2.13 -10.05 8.59
N ASN A 97 1.24 -10.37 7.64
CA ASN A 97 -0.20 -10.12 7.75
C ASN A 97 -0.78 -10.79 9.01
N GLU A 98 -0.45 -12.06 9.24
CA GLU A 98 -0.90 -12.82 10.42
C GLU A 98 -0.36 -12.23 11.74
N MET A 99 0.91 -11.82 11.76
CA MET A 99 1.52 -11.20 12.93
C MET A 99 0.86 -9.87 13.29
N ILE A 100 0.57 -9.02 12.29
CA ILE A 100 -0.14 -7.76 12.51
C ILE A 100 -1.57 -8.03 12.98
N ARG A 101 -2.29 -8.94 12.33
CA ARG A 101 -3.64 -9.35 12.73
C ARG A 101 -3.68 -9.82 14.18
N SER A 102 -2.76 -10.68 14.56
CA SER A 102 -2.65 -11.22 15.92
C SER A 102 -2.33 -10.12 16.94
N ALA A 103 -1.40 -9.21 16.61
CA ALA A 103 -1.04 -8.09 17.50
C ALA A 103 -2.18 -7.06 17.64
N ALA A 104 -2.91 -6.79 16.55
CA ALA A 104 -4.05 -5.88 16.54
C ALA A 104 -5.26 -6.41 17.32
N GLN A 105 -5.40 -7.72 17.44
CA GLN A 105 -6.48 -8.39 18.16
C GLN A 105 -7.88 -7.89 17.77
N ASP A 106 -8.08 -7.61 16.49
CA ASP A 106 -9.36 -7.16 15.99
C ASP A 106 -10.08 -8.20 15.12
N SER A 107 -11.35 -7.96 14.83
CA SER A 107 -12.20 -8.84 14.02
C SER A 107 -12.21 -8.48 12.53
N SER A 108 -11.19 -7.78 12.04
CA SER A 108 -11.12 -7.41 10.64
C SER A 108 -11.07 -8.65 9.74
N ASN A 109 -11.88 -8.63 8.69
CA ASN A 109 -11.91 -9.65 7.65
C ASN A 109 -11.03 -9.30 6.44
N TYR A 110 -10.04 -8.40 6.61
CA TYR A 110 -9.14 -7.99 5.55
C TYR A 110 -8.45 -9.19 4.92
N GLN A 111 -8.48 -9.24 3.59
CA GLN A 111 -7.81 -10.25 2.78
C GLN A 111 -6.60 -9.62 2.08
N LEU A 112 -5.43 -10.20 2.30
CA LEU A 112 -4.20 -9.74 1.67
C LEU A 112 -4.21 -10.03 0.16
N LYS A 113 -4.16 -8.95 -0.62
CA LYS A 113 -4.01 -8.98 -2.09
C LYS A 113 -2.85 -8.05 -2.45
N PRO A 114 -1.62 -8.59 -2.57
CA PRO A 114 -0.42 -7.76 -2.73
C PRO A 114 -0.47 -6.90 -3.99
N HIS A 115 -0.54 -5.59 -3.81
CA HIS A 115 -0.49 -4.61 -4.90
C HIS A 115 0.00 -3.26 -4.38
N MET A 116 0.52 -2.44 -5.28
CA MET A 116 0.89 -1.05 -5.00
C MET A 116 0.24 -0.15 -6.04
N SER A 117 -0.62 0.74 -5.61
CA SER A 117 -1.32 1.67 -6.49
C SER A 117 -0.37 2.74 -7.03
N LEU A 118 -0.60 3.12 -8.28
CA LEU A 118 0.15 4.18 -8.98
C LEU A 118 -0.72 5.39 -9.28
N LEU A 119 -2.05 5.23 -9.31
CA LEU A 119 -2.99 6.29 -9.66
C LEU A 119 -4.33 6.08 -8.98
N TYR A 120 -4.86 7.15 -8.36
CA TYR A 120 -6.20 7.23 -7.79
C TYR A 120 -7.05 8.19 -8.60
N LYS A 121 -7.75 7.66 -9.61
CA LYS A 121 -8.58 8.45 -10.51
C LYS A 121 -9.66 7.60 -11.16
N LYS A 122 -10.90 8.06 -11.19
CA LYS A 122 -11.93 7.41 -12.00
C LYS A 122 -11.64 7.67 -13.48
N MET A 123 -11.53 6.61 -14.26
CA MET A 123 -11.22 6.66 -15.69
C MET A 123 -12.05 5.61 -16.45
N SER A 124 -12.24 5.83 -17.76
CA SER A 124 -12.85 4.84 -18.64
C SER A 124 -12.01 3.56 -18.73
N VAL A 125 -12.62 2.45 -19.08
CA VAL A 125 -11.95 1.16 -19.27
C VAL A 125 -10.83 1.25 -20.30
N LEU A 126 -11.12 1.94 -21.43
CA LEU A 126 -10.15 2.10 -22.52
C LEU A 126 -8.93 2.91 -22.06
N ALA A 127 -9.14 4.05 -21.39
CA ALA A 127 -8.06 4.88 -20.88
C ALA A 127 -7.18 4.13 -19.87
N ARG A 128 -7.78 3.39 -18.93
CA ARG A 128 -7.03 2.57 -17.96
C ARG A 128 -6.20 1.49 -18.63
N ARG A 129 -6.77 0.80 -19.64
CA ARG A 129 -6.07 -0.26 -20.37
C ARG A 129 -4.86 0.29 -21.13
N GLN A 130 -5.03 1.39 -21.85
CA GLN A 130 -3.96 2.04 -22.58
C GLN A 130 -2.84 2.50 -21.64
N LEU A 131 -3.22 3.12 -20.53
CA LEU A 131 -2.25 3.60 -19.54
C LEU A 131 -1.49 2.43 -18.88
N ALA A 132 -2.17 1.36 -18.51
CA ALA A 132 -1.52 0.16 -17.96
C ALA A 132 -0.51 -0.47 -18.94
N GLY A 133 -0.83 -0.48 -20.23
CA GLY A 133 0.07 -0.96 -21.28
C GLY A 133 1.26 -0.04 -21.58
N SER A 134 1.22 1.23 -21.15
CA SER A 134 2.28 2.22 -21.39
C SER A 134 3.31 2.32 -20.26
N ILE A 135 3.05 1.73 -19.10
CA ILE A 135 3.95 1.80 -17.95
C ILE A 135 4.74 0.51 -17.85
N GLU A 136 6.04 0.65 -17.87
CA GLU A 136 7.00 -0.42 -17.67
C GLU A 136 7.65 -0.29 -16.29
N VAL A 137 7.59 -1.36 -15.50
CA VAL A 137 8.24 -1.44 -14.19
C VAL A 137 9.57 -2.16 -14.35
N PRO A 138 10.72 -1.51 -14.12
CA PRO A 138 12.05 -2.08 -14.45
C PRO A 138 12.56 -3.06 -13.39
N PHE A 139 11.71 -3.52 -12.48
CA PHE A 139 12.06 -4.42 -11.38
C PHE A 139 11.34 -5.74 -11.52
N SER A 140 12.07 -6.87 -11.56
CA SER A 140 11.50 -8.22 -11.43
C SER A 140 11.01 -8.48 -10.01
N ASP A 141 11.72 -7.91 -9.04
CA ASP A 141 11.44 -8.02 -7.62
C ASP A 141 11.60 -6.64 -6.95
N VAL A 142 10.79 -6.38 -5.93
CA VAL A 142 10.86 -5.16 -5.13
C VAL A 142 11.06 -5.54 -3.67
N THR A 143 12.08 -4.94 -3.06
CA THR A 143 12.32 -5.08 -1.62
C THR A 143 11.52 -4.01 -0.87
N PHE A 144 10.90 -4.42 0.23
CA PHE A 144 10.23 -3.54 1.19
C PHE A 144 11.02 -3.58 2.50
N ASP A 145 11.42 -2.42 3.01
CA ASP A 145 12.36 -2.29 4.14
C ASP A 145 11.79 -1.55 5.34
N SER A 146 10.56 -1.09 5.25
CA SER A 146 9.91 -0.39 6.36
C SER A 146 8.40 -0.58 6.36
N ILE A 147 7.79 -0.37 7.53
CA ILE A 147 6.35 -0.44 7.74
C ILE A 147 5.85 0.85 8.36
N LYS A 148 4.64 1.27 7.95
CA LYS A 148 3.91 2.39 8.53
C LYS A 148 2.51 1.96 8.94
N ALA A 149 2.03 2.47 10.06
CA ALA A 149 0.62 2.47 10.42
C ALA A 149 0.03 3.82 10.04
N VAL A 150 -1.04 3.82 9.28
CA VAL A 150 -1.67 5.02 8.72
C VAL A 150 -3.14 5.04 9.09
N ARG A 151 -3.53 6.12 9.77
CA ARG A 151 -4.94 6.38 10.08
C ARG A 151 -5.63 6.94 8.85
N CYS A 152 -6.70 6.30 8.41
CA CYS A 152 -7.41 6.68 7.20
C CYS A 152 -8.92 6.41 7.30
N ALA A 153 -9.70 7.07 6.42
CA ALA A 153 -11.11 6.78 6.25
C ALA A 153 -11.30 5.57 5.33
N SER A 154 -12.18 4.66 5.69
CA SER A 154 -12.57 3.52 4.86
C SER A 154 -14.06 3.55 4.56
N PRO A 155 -14.46 3.43 3.30
CA PRO A 155 -13.64 3.37 2.10
C PRO A 155 -13.08 4.75 1.68
N THR A 156 -11.87 4.77 1.12
CA THR A 156 -11.28 5.94 0.46
C THR A 156 -11.90 6.09 -0.94
N LYS A 157 -12.56 7.22 -1.22
CA LYS A 157 -13.32 7.40 -2.48
C LYS A 157 -12.99 8.67 -3.26
N ARG A 158 -12.22 9.59 -2.68
CA ARG A 158 -11.94 10.90 -3.27
C ARG A 158 -10.61 11.47 -2.76
N ARG A 159 -10.13 12.52 -3.45
CA ARG A 159 -8.88 13.22 -3.13
C ARG A 159 -8.77 13.59 -1.65
N SER A 160 -9.81 14.22 -1.09
CA SER A 160 -9.78 14.65 0.32
C SER A 160 -9.62 13.51 1.32
N ASP A 161 -10.01 12.29 0.97
CA ASP A 161 -9.78 11.12 1.83
C ASP A 161 -8.29 10.72 1.83
N VAL A 162 -7.62 10.86 0.69
CA VAL A 162 -6.17 10.60 0.54
C VAL A 162 -5.36 11.67 1.27
N GLU A 163 -5.72 12.93 1.09
CA GLU A 163 -5.06 14.08 1.73
C GLU A 163 -5.23 14.08 3.27
N ALA A 164 -6.25 13.39 3.78
CA ALA A 164 -6.50 13.21 5.22
C ALA A 164 -5.74 12.02 5.85
N TRP A 165 -4.97 11.27 5.09
CA TRP A 165 -4.16 10.18 5.63
C TRP A 165 -3.10 10.69 6.59
N HIS A 166 -2.97 10.03 7.72
CA HIS A 166 -2.05 10.42 8.77
C HIS A 166 -1.22 9.25 9.27
N VAL A 167 0.10 9.35 9.15
CA VAL A 167 1.03 8.34 9.69
C VAL A 167 1.05 8.45 11.21
N VAL A 168 0.68 7.38 11.91
CA VAL A 168 0.63 7.33 13.38
C VAL A 168 1.80 6.55 13.98
N ALA A 169 2.41 5.65 13.22
CA ALA A 169 3.62 4.93 13.63
C ALA A 169 4.42 4.47 12.41
N ARG A 170 5.73 4.27 12.60
CA ARG A 170 6.63 3.72 11.57
C ARG A 170 7.77 2.94 12.21
N LYS A 171 8.28 1.93 11.49
CA LYS A 171 9.46 1.16 11.87
C LYS A 171 10.18 0.59 10.66
N SER A 172 11.52 0.57 10.69
CA SER A 172 12.32 -0.17 9.72
C SER A 172 12.21 -1.67 9.98
N LEU A 173 12.31 -2.45 8.90
CA LEU A 173 12.50 -3.89 8.97
C LEU A 173 14.01 -4.11 9.09
N ASP A 174 14.48 -4.37 10.28
CA ASP A 174 15.92 -4.47 10.57
C ASP A 174 16.52 -5.81 10.10
N GLU A 175 17.81 -5.76 9.78
CA GLU A 175 18.61 -6.94 9.43
C GLU A 175 18.75 -7.96 10.56
#